data_628d2e973fa2dfe0380e0dc245e5297c
#
_entry.id   628d2e973fa2dfe0380e0dc245e5297c
#
_cell.length_a   1.000
_cell.length_b   1.000
_cell.length_c   1.000
_cell.angle_alpha   90.00
_cell.angle_beta   90.00
_cell.angle_gamma   90.00
#
_symmetry.space_group_name_H-M   'P 1'
#
loop_
_entity.id
_entity.type
_entity.pdbx_description
1 polymer ?
#
loop_
_entity_poly.entity_id
_entity_poly.type
_entity_poly.pdbx_seq_one_letter_code
_entity_poly.pdbx_strand_id
1 'polypeptide(L)'
;MRCVLCALCLALVTIGCATHHHLPVTSHQSPISVQFIAQKANYCGPAALAMLANYHGHKVSQDEIAAAIYLPGIRGTLTTDLADYAARFNLWVRQYRGTQADLRHKLAAGVPMIVLGKFGANFHYFVVLGFDDFTQTVIVHSDSRPCLELRQEDFLRFWNNAERWTLLVCPPDRAMWTLSADEHNDLGVFLERTGHLAAAAGNYRRATELQPANSCFQMNLGNALIKQKLFTEAAAANARAVKLDPGNADAMNNLAWTYFELGANLDEAVQLCEHAVKLRPSSSAYYLDTLGSVYLKQRRVKEAIEAFESALAATTERESSLRAAIQQRLAAARALLEK
;
A
#
# COMPACT_ATOMS: atom_id res chain seq x y z
N MET A 1 -37.01 48.77 53.37
CA MET A 1 -38.05 48.53 52.38
C MET A 1 -37.53 47.51 51.33
N ARG A 2 -38.21 46.42 51.32
CA ARG A 2 -38.29 45.35 50.27
C ARG A 2 -37.03 44.77 49.64
N CYS A 3 -36.78 43.53 50.04
CA CYS A 3 -36.07 42.44 49.38
C CYS A 3 -36.42 42.24 47.91
N VAL A 4 -35.43 41.86 47.11
CA VAL A 4 -35.64 40.88 46.03
C VAL A 4 -34.49 39.90 46.04
N LEU A 5 -34.79 38.63 46.33
CA LEU A 5 -33.96 37.46 46.15
C LEU A 5 -33.74 37.26 44.65
N CYS A 6 -32.50 36.98 44.25
CA CYS A 6 -32.20 36.42 42.95
C CYS A 6 -31.60 35.02 43.17
N ALA A 7 -32.34 34.02 42.71
CA ALA A 7 -31.99 32.59 42.82
C ALA A 7 -30.86 32.25 41.86
N LEU A 8 -29.79 31.64 42.38
CA LEU A 8 -28.76 30.97 41.58
C LEU A 8 -29.33 29.66 41.06
N CYS A 9 -29.53 29.56 39.73
CA CYS A 9 -29.69 28.30 39.06
C CYS A 9 -28.30 27.67 38.80
N LEU A 10 -27.95 26.67 39.61
CA LEU A 10 -26.88 25.73 39.25
C LEU A 10 -27.35 24.85 38.09
N ALA A 11 -26.83 25.09 36.91
CA ALA A 11 -26.94 24.14 35.79
C ALA A 11 -25.90 23.04 35.99
N LEU A 12 -26.34 21.87 36.41
CA LEU A 12 -25.57 20.62 36.33
C LEU A 12 -25.39 20.26 34.86
N VAL A 13 -24.17 20.44 34.35
CA VAL A 13 -23.75 19.88 33.07
C VAL A 13 -23.50 18.39 33.29
N THR A 14 -24.48 17.57 32.96
CA THR A 14 -24.26 16.14 32.83
C THR A 14 -23.47 15.90 31.55
N ILE A 15 -22.21 15.52 31.68
CA ILE A 15 -21.41 15.00 30.61
C ILE A 15 -21.98 13.63 30.26
N GLY A 16 -22.85 13.61 29.26
CA GLY A 16 -23.35 12.38 28.68
C GLY A 16 -22.21 11.70 27.93
N CYS A 17 -21.71 10.61 28.50
CA CYS A 17 -20.88 9.65 27.78
C CYS A 17 -21.72 9.13 26.60
N ALA A 18 -21.47 9.60 25.38
CA ALA A 18 -22.06 9.05 24.19
C ALA A 18 -21.47 7.65 23.97
N THR A 19 -22.11 6.65 24.55
CA THR A 19 -21.91 5.26 24.13
C THR A 19 -22.37 5.16 22.68
N HIS A 20 -21.42 5.05 21.76
CA HIS A 20 -21.71 4.64 20.41
C HIS A 20 -22.33 3.23 20.46
N HIS A 21 -23.64 3.17 20.55
CA HIS A 21 -24.37 1.96 20.24
C HIS A 21 -24.16 1.68 18.76
N HIS A 22 -23.23 0.77 18.43
CA HIS A 22 -23.25 0.08 17.17
C HIS A 22 -24.59 -0.68 17.12
N LEU A 23 -25.54 -0.12 16.39
CA LEU A 23 -26.75 -0.86 16.03
C LEU A 23 -26.27 -2.11 15.27
N PRO A 24 -26.74 -3.30 15.63
CA PRO A 24 -26.47 -4.48 14.82
C PRO A 24 -27.07 -4.21 13.44
N VAL A 25 -26.23 -4.23 12.40
CA VAL A 25 -26.69 -4.17 11.02
C VAL A 25 -27.34 -5.51 10.72
N THR A 26 -28.62 -5.65 11.10
CA THR A 26 -29.48 -6.73 10.65
C THR A 26 -29.96 -6.38 9.25
N SER A 27 -29.16 -6.68 8.25
CA SER A 27 -29.58 -6.54 6.86
C SER A 27 -29.49 -7.89 6.17
N HIS A 28 -30.61 -8.37 5.66
CA HIS A 28 -30.64 -9.34 4.57
C HIS A 28 -29.98 -8.68 3.36
N GLN A 29 -28.67 -8.76 3.29
CA GLN A 29 -27.93 -8.28 2.13
C GLN A 29 -27.88 -9.42 1.13
N SER A 30 -28.55 -9.27 -0.02
CA SER A 30 -28.44 -10.24 -1.10
C SER A 30 -26.95 -10.45 -1.44
N PRO A 31 -26.50 -11.70 -1.64
CA PRO A 31 -25.12 -11.99 -1.96
C PRO A 31 -24.73 -11.30 -3.26
N ILE A 32 -23.47 -10.87 -3.36
CA ILE A 32 -22.93 -10.26 -4.57
C ILE A 32 -23.03 -11.28 -5.71
N SER A 33 -23.62 -10.85 -6.84
CA SER A 33 -23.74 -11.70 -8.03
C SER A 33 -22.41 -11.76 -8.79
N VAL A 34 -21.62 -12.80 -8.52
CA VAL A 34 -20.38 -13.13 -9.26
C VAL A 34 -20.67 -14.34 -10.13
N GLN A 35 -20.31 -14.29 -11.41
CA GLN A 35 -20.46 -15.44 -12.31
C GLN A 35 -19.60 -16.60 -11.82
N PHE A 36 -20.23 -17.72 -11.51
CA PHE A 36 -19.55 -18.91 -11.03
C PHE A 36 -18.74 -19.59 -12.14
N ILE A 37 -17.52 -19.99 -11.81
CA ILE A 37 -16.65 -20.82 -12.64
C ILE A 37 -16.33 -22.09 -11.85
N ALA A 38 -16.89 -23.24 -12.29
CA ALA A 38 -16.57 -24.52 -11.69
C ALA A 38 -15.06 -24.81 -11.86
N GLN A 39 -14.36 -25.03 -10.75
CA GLN A 39 -12.93 -25.27 -10.80
C GLN A 39 -12.59 -26.62 -11.44
N LYS A 40 -11.51 -26.67 -12.18
CA LYS A 40 -10.84 -27.93 -12.56
C LYS A 40 -10.05 -28.48 -11.37
N ALA A 41 -9.64 -29.72 -11.43
CA ALA A 41 -8.88 -30.36 -10.36
C ALA A 41 -7.66 -29.51 -9.95
N ASN A 42 -7.58 -29.16 -8.66
CA ASN A 42 -6.53 -28.33 -8.05
C ASN A 42 -6.44 -26.85 -8.53
N TYR A 43 -7.46 -26.35 -9.24
CA TYR A 43 -7.49 -24.98 -9.78
C TYR A 43 -8.30 -24.00 -8.89
N CYS A 44 -8.42 -24.24 -7.57
CA CYS A 44 -9.18 -23.36 -6.68
C CYS A 44 -8.71 -21.89 -6.75
N GLY A 45 -7.40 -21.64 -6.74
CA GLY A 45 -6.85 -20.29 -6.89
C GLY A 45 -7.12 -19.66 -8.26
N PRO A 46 -6.73 -20.31 -9.38
CA PRO A 46 -7.04 -19.82 -10.71
C PRO A 46 -8.52 -19.60 -10.98
N ALA A 47 -9.41 -20.48 -10.51
CA ALA A 47 -10.85 -20.32 -10.68
C ALA A 47 -11.39 -19.14 -9.87
N ALA A 48 -10.97 -19.01 -8.61
CA ALA A 48 -11.37 -17.89 -7.75
C ALA A 48 -10.93 -16.53 -8.34
N LEU A 49 -9.68 -16.45 -8.85
CA LEU A 49 -9.20 -15.22 -9.47
C LEU A 49 -9.90 -14.93 -10.81
N ALA A 50 -10.20 -15.95 -11.62
CA ALA A 50 -10.96 -15.78 -12.86
C ALA A 50 -12.36 -15.22 -12.57
N MET A 51 -13.04 -15.71 -11.53
CA MET A 51 -14.34 -15.20 -11.12
C MET A 51 -14.27 -13.71 -10.76
N LEU A 52 -13.28 -13.27 -9.96
CA LEU A 52 -13.13 -11.87 -9.58
C LEU A 52 -12.70 -10.98 -10.76
N ALA A 53 -11.74 -11.43 -11.56
CA ALA A 53 -11.30 -10.66 -12.72
C ALA A 53 -12.47 -10.44 -13.71
N ASN A 54 -13.25 -11.47 -13.99
CA ASN A 54 -14.42 -11.37 -14.87
C ASN A 54 -15.53 -10.50 -14.25
N TYR A 55 -15.74 -10.53 -12.93
CA TYR A 55 -16.65 -9.64 -12.22
C TYR A 55 -16.28 -8.16 -12.42
N HIS A 56 -14.98 -7.86 -12.55
CA HIS A 56 -14.48 -6.52 -12.84
C HIS A 56 -14.29 -6.24 -14.35
N GLY A 57 -14.86 -7.07 -15.22
CA GLY A 57 -14.90 -6.82 -16.67
C GLY A 57 -13.70 -7.36 -17.47
N HIS A 58 -12.78 -8.05 -16.83
CA HIS A 58 -11.67 -8.73 -17.51
C HIS A 58 -12.14 -10.10 -18.02
N LYS A 59 -11.79 -10.44 -19.26
CA LYS A 59 -12.14 -11.74 -19.84
C LYS A 59 -10.94 -12.67 -19.74
N VAL A 60 -10.90 -13.50 -18.69
CA VAL A 60 -9.82 -14.45 -18.44
C VAL A 60 -10.40 -15.78 -17.95
N SER A 61 -9.84 -16.89 -18.42
CA SER A 61 -10.20 -18.24 -17.99
C SER A 61 -9.31 -18.72 -16.84
N GLN A 62 -9.80 -19.71 -16.06
CA GLN A 62 -8.97 -20.38 -15.07
C GLN A 62 -7.76 -21.10 -15.70
N ASP A 63 -7.86 -21.53 -16.96
CA ASP A 63 -6.75 -22.20 -17.65
C ASP A 63 -5.62 -21.24 -18.00
N GLU A 64 -5.93 -20.03 -18.47
CA GLU A 64 -4.94 -18.99 -18.72
C GLU A 64 -4.21 -18.58 -17.44
N ILE A 65 -4.93 -18.43 -16.32
CA ILE A 65 -4.33 -18.14 -15.04
C ILE A 65 -3.46 -19.31 -14.58
N ALA A 66 -3.99 -20.53 -14.64
CA ALA A 66 -3.27 -21.73 -14.22
C ALA A 66 -1.99 -21.97 -15.04
N ALA A 67 -2.02 -21.72 -16.35
CA ALA A 67 -0.83 -21.84 -17.20
C ALA A 67 0.32 -20.93 -16.72
N ALA A 68 0.02 -19.83 -16.05
CA ALA A 68 1.01 -18.89 -15.55
C ALA A 68 1.48 -19.16 -14.11
N ILE A 69 0.58 -19.66 -13.23
CA ILE A 69 0.84 -19.67 -11.78
C ILE A 69 0.55 -21.01 -11.07
N TYR A 70 0.10 -22.04 -11.80
CA TYR A 70 -0.11 -23.36 -11.22
C TYR A 70 1.23 -24.08 -11.00
N LEU A 71 1.43 -24.61 -9.81
CA LEU A 71 2.64 -25.34 -9.42
C LEU A 71 2.32 -26.84 -9.23
N PRO A 72 2.75 -27.71 -10.17
CA PRO A 72 2.46 -29.16 -10.11
C PRO A 72 2.98 -29.83 -8.84
N GLY A 73 4.14 -29.38 -8.34
CA GLY A 73 4.77 -29.95 -7.14
C GLY A 73 3.95 -29.82 -5.87
N ILE A 74 3.16 -28.76 -5.72
CA ILE A 74 2.26 -28.54 -4.59
C ILE A 74 0.78 -28.78 -4.95
N ARG A 75 0.49 -29.14 -6.21
CA ARG A 75 -0.86 -29.28 -6.76
C ARG A 75 -1.76 -28.09 -6.46
N GLY A 76 -1.26 -26.88 -6.69
CA GLY A 76 -1.96 -25.64 -6.34
C GLY A 76 -1.24 -24.39 -6.80
N THR A 77 -1.63 -23.28 -6.20
CA THR A 77 -1.12 -21.94 -6.49
C THR A 77 -0.72 -21.26 -5.18
N LEU A 78 0.44 -20.60 -5.15
CA LEU A 78 0.84 -19.78 -4.00
C LEU A 78 0.00 -18.51 -3.92
N THR A 79 -0.17 -18.01 -2.70
CA THR A 79 -0.90 -16.76 -2.44
C THR A 79 -0.22 -15.54 -3.08
N THR A 80 1.11 -15.54 -3.11
CA THR A 80 1.93 -14.51 -3.77
C THR A 80 1.71 -14.48 -5.27
N ASP A 81 1.79 -15.65 -5.92
CA ASP A 81 1.64 -15.76 -7.37
C ASP A 81 0.23 -15.36 -7.82
N LEU A 82 -0.79 -15.67 -6.99
CA LEU A 82 -2.17 -15.28 -7.24
C LEU A 82 -2.33 -13.75 -7.22
N ALA A 83 -1.73 -13.08 -6.24
CA ALA A 83 -1.79 -11.62 -6.13
C ALA A 83 -0.97 -10.93 -7.23
N ASP A 84 0.22 -11.45 -7.55
CA ASP A 84 1.08 -10.92 -8.60
C ASP A 84 0.42 -11.05 -9.98
N TYR A 85 -0.29 -12.15 -10.22
CA TYR A 85 -1.08 -12.30 -11.44
C TYR A 85 -2.25 -11.31 -11.48
N ALA A 86 -2.98 -11.16 -10.37
CA ALA A 86 -4.10 -10.22 -10.27
C ALA A 86 -3.65 -8.77 -10.56
N ALA A 87 -2.45 -8.39 -10.17
CA ALA A 87 -1.90 -7.05 -10.42
C ALA A 87 -1.75 -6.70 -11.91
N ARG A 88 -1.75 -7.71 -12.82
CA ARG A 88 -1.68 -7.51 -14.29
C ARG A 88 -2.96 -6.91 -14.86
N PHE A 89 -4.08 -7.01 -14.14
CA PHE A 89 -5.37 -6.47 -14.58
C PHE A 89 -5.55 -4.97 -14.32
N ASN A 90 -4.51 -4.27 -13.86
CA ASN A 90 -4.60 -2.87 -13.45
C ASN A 90 -5.70 -2.62 -12.40
N LEU A 91 -5.90 -3.59 -11.52
CA LEU A 91 -6.76 -3.52 -10.36
C LEU A 91 -5.93 -3.25 -9.11
N TRP A 92 -6.54 -2.60 -8.11
CA TRP A 92 -5.93 -2.51 -6.79
C TRP A 92 -5.98 -3.87 -6.12
N VAL A 93 -4.80 -4.42 -5.84
CA VAL A 93 -4.62 -5.74 -5.25
C VAL A 93 -3.95 -5.59 -3.89
N ARG A 94 -4.54 -6.20 -2.87
CA ARG A 94 -4.01 -6.19 -1.50
C ARG A 94 -4.16 -7.55 -0.85
N GLN A 95 -3.04 -8.12 -0.39
CA GLN A 95 -3.01 -9.30 0.48
C GLN A 95 -2.91 -8.84 1.93
N TYR A 96 -3.75 -9.38 2.81
CA TYR A 96 -3.73 -9.00 4.21
C TYR A 96 -4.41 -10.03 5.10
N ARG A 97 -4.26 -9.88 6.43
CA ARG A 97 -5.04 -10.63 7.42
C ARG A 97 -6.36 -9.90 7.67
N GLY A 98 -7.44 -10.43 7.10
CA GLY A 98 -8.75 -9.82 7.23
C GLY A 98 -9.39 -9.99 8.60
N THR A 99 -10.44 -9.22 8.85
CA THR A 99 -11.37 -9.41 9.96
C THR A 99 -12.78 -9.62 9.44
N GLN A 100 -13.65 -10.22 10.24
CA GLN A 100 -15.05 -10.40 9.83
C GLN A 100 -15.73 -9.05 9.54
N ALA A 101 -15.45 -8.02 10.35
CA ALA A 101 -15.98 -6.68 10.14
C ALA A 101 -15.49 -6.10 8.82
N ASP A 102 -14.20 -6.28 8.49
CA ASP A 102 -13.62 -5.84 7.23
C ASP A 102 -14.26 -6.54 6.02
N LEU A 103 -14.41 -7.87 6.06
CA LEU A 103 -15.13 -8.60 5.01
C LEU A 103 -16.54 -8.05 4.80
N ARG A 104 -17.31 -7.84 5.90
CA ARG A 104 -18.68 -7.31 5.83
C ARG A 104 -18.73 -5.92 5.20
N HIS A 105 -17.81 -5.01 5.57
CA HIS A 105 -17.75 -3.66 5.02
C HIS A 105 -17.51 -3.67 3.50
N LYS A 106 -16.57 -4.49 3.04
CA LYS A 106 -16.23 -4.58 1.61
C LYS A 106 -17.34 -5.24 0.80
N LEU A 107 -17.94 -6.30 1.33
CA LEU A 107 -19.10 -6.95 0.70
C LEU A 107 -20.29 -5.99 0.62
N ALA A 108 -20.54 -5.19 1.67
CA ALA A 108 -21.57 -4.15 1.65
C ALA A 108 -21.33 -3.08 0.57
N ALA A 109 -20.07 -2.82 0.24
CA ALA A 109 -19.69 -1.95 -0.88
C ALA A 109 -19.71 -2.65 -2.26
N GLY A 110 -20.19 -3.90 -2.34
CA GLY A 110 -20.25 -4.65 -3.60
C GLY A 110 -18.92 -5.22 -4.05
N VAL A 111 -17.96 -5.42 -3.14
CA VAL A 111 -16.63 -5.95 -3.46
C VAL A 111 -16.46 -7.36 -2.92
N PRO A 112 -16.56 -8.40 -3.78
CA PRO A 112 -16.26 -9.77 -3.42
C PRO A 112 -14.76 -9.97 -3.18
N MET A 113 -14.40 -10.91 -2.30
CA MET A 113 -12.99 -11.15 -1.94
C MET A 113 -12.65 -12.63 -2.03
N ILE A 114 -11.37 -12.91 -2.27
CA ILE A 114 -10.84 -14.27 -2.15
C ILE A 114 -10.29 -14.44 -0.74
N VAL A 115 -10.65 -15.55 -0.10
CA VAL A 115 -10.06 -15.95 1.18
C VAL A 115 -9.46 -17.36 1.07
N LEU A 116 -8.46 -17.64 1.90
CA LEU A 116 -7.87 -18.97 2.02
C LEU A 116 -8.43 -19.66 3.27
N GLY A 117 -8.95 -20.86 3.12
CA GLY A 117 -9.30 -21.76 4.21
C GLY A 117 -8.33 -22.91 4.34
N LYS A 118 -8.09 -23.38 5.57
CA LYS A 118 -7.26 -24.55 5.87
C LYS A 118 -8.07 -25.62 6.57
N PHE A 119 -8.06 -26.83 5.98
CA PHE A 119 -8.78 -28.04 6.44
C PHE A 119 -7.77 -29.17 6.67
N GLY A 120 -7.32 -29.36 7.90
CA GLY A 120 -6.21 -30.28 8.18
C GLY A 120 -4.94 -29.84 7.45
N ALA A 121 -4.45 -30.68 6.53
CA ALA A 121 -3.28 -30.37 5.70
C ALA A 121 -3.62 -29.63 4.38
N ASN A 122 -4.90 -29.57 4.02
CA ASN A 122 -5.32 -29.01 2.72
C ASN A 122 -5.69 -27.54 2.85
N PHE A 123 -5.37 -26.78 1.79
CA PHE A 123 -5.77 -25.38 1.62
C PHE A 123 -6.76 -25.26 0.47
N HIS A 124 -7.69 -24.31 0.61
CA HIS A 124 -8.68 -24.05 -0.43
C HIS A 124 -9.02 -22.56 -0.52
N TYR A 125 -9.12 -22.03 -1.75
CA TYR A 125 -9.54 -20.65 -2.00
C TYR A 125 -11.06 -20.60 -2.21
N PHE A 126 -11.69 -19.62 -1.54
CA PHE A 126 -13.11 -19.31 -1.66
C PHE A 126 -13.29 -17.89 -2.20
N VAL A 127 -14.34 -17.68 -2.98
CA VAL A 127 -14.84 -16.33 -3.27
C VAL A 127 -15.99 -16.04 -2.32
N VAL A 128 -15.81 -15.07 -1.42
CA VAL A 128 -16.83 -14.66 -0.45
C VAL A 128 -17.77 -13.67 -1.11
N LEU A 129 -19.07 -13.93 -1.03
CA LEU A 129 -20.15 -13.18 -1.68
C LEU A 129 -21.03 -12.42 -0.72
N GLY A 130 -21.17 -12.90 0.52
CA GLY A 130 -22.06 -12.29 1.49
C GLY A 130 -22.11 -13.03 2.83
N PHE A 131 -22.80 -12.40 3.77
CA PHE A 131 -23.16 -12.96 5.07
C PHE A 131 -24.68 -12.91 5.21
N ASP A 132 -25.27 -13.98 5.73
CA ASP A 132 -26.65 -14.00 6.17
C ASP A 132 -26.67 -14.10 7.70
N ASP A 133 -27.10 -13.05 8.36
CA ASP A 133 -27.15 -12.98 9.82
C ASP A 133 -28.38 -13.70 10.40
N PHE A 134 -29.40 -13.93 9.59
CA PHE A 134 -30.55 -14.67 10.03
C PHE A 134 -30.26 -16.17 10.10
N THR A 135 -29.63 -16.72 9.07
CA THR A 135 -29.26 -18.14 9.02
C THR A 135 -27.90 -18.40 9.66
N GLN A 136 -27.15 -17.36 10.05
CA GLN A 136 -25.77 -17.43 10.55
C GLN A 136 -24.85 -18.15 9.56
N THR A 137 -24.98 -17.81 8.28
CA THR A 137 -24.16 -18.39 7.20
C THR A 137 -23.30 -17.37 6.48
N VAL A 138 -22.26 -17.85 5.84
CA VAL A 138 -21.39 -17.14 4.88
C VAL A 138 -21.61 -17.77 3.51
N ILE A 139 -21.92 -16.93 2.52
CA ILE A 139 -22.19 -17.38 1.16
C ILE A 139 -20.90 -17.26 0.36
N VAL A 140 -20.49 -18.39 -0.23
CA VAL A 140 -19.22 -18.46 -0.98
C VAL A 140 -19.38 -19.22 -2.30
N HIS A 141 -18.52 -18.96 -3.26
CA HIS A 141 -18.25 -19.88 -4.35
C HIS A 141 -17.09 -20.80 -3.97
N SER A 142 -17.24 -22.11 -4.18
CA SER A 142 -16.25 -23.12 -3.82
C SER A 142 -16.38 -24.36 -4.70
N ASP A 143 -15.28 -24.92 -5.14
CA ASP A 143 -15.21 -26.16 -5.92
C ASP A 143 -16.12 -26.17 -7.18
N SER A 144 -17.14 -27.03 -7.15
CA SER A 144 -18.19 -27.16 -8.17
C SER A 144 -19.53 -26.59 -7.67
N ARG A 145 -19.55 -25.87 -6.54
CA ARG A 145 -20.77 -25.43 -5.87
C ARG A 145 -20.88 -23.90 -5.86
N PRO A 146 -21.78 -23.34 -6.68
CA PRO A 146 -22.12 -21.94 -6.62
C PRO A 146 -22.92 -21.62 -5.34
N CYS A 147 -22.71 -20.44 -4.79
CA CYS A 147 -23.48 -19.92 -3.64
C CYS A 147 -23.62 -20.92 -2.47
N LEU A 148 -22.52 -21.60 -2.15
CA LEU A 148 -22.48 -22.53 -1.03
C LEU A 148 -22.64 -21.75 0.29
N GLU A 149 -23.62 -22.14 1.10
CA GLU A 149 -23.81 -21.62 2.43
C GLU A 149 -23.00 -22.43 3.44
N LEU A 150 -22.10 -21.76 4.13
CA LEU A 150 -21.29 -22.34 5.20
C LEU A 150 -21.74 -21.73 6.53
N ARG A 151 -21.87 -22.54 7.59
CA ARG A 151 -22.07 -21.98 8.92
C ARG A 151 -20.95 -21.01 9.24
N GLN A 152 -21.27 -19.86 9.79
CA GLN A 152 -20.32 -18.78 10.07
C GLN A 152 -19.17 -19.25 10.98
N GLU A 153 -19.46 -20.07 11.99
CA GLU A 153 -18.44 -20.65 12.88
C GLU A 153 -17.44 -21.56 12.15
N ASP A 154 -17.94 -22.38 11.20
CA ASP A 154 -17.08 -23.26 10.40
C ASP A 154 -16.20 -22.46 9.45
N PHE A 155 -16.78 -21.48 8.75
CA PHE A 155 -16.03 -20.56 7.90
C PHE A 155 -14.91 -19.85 8.69
N LEU A 156 -15.24 -19.26 9.83
CA LEU A 156 -14.27 -18.57 10.67
C LEU A 156 -13.18 -19.51 11.17
N ARG A 157 -13.51 -20.77 11.49
CA ARG A 157 -12.52 -21.75 11.94
C ARG A 157 -11.47 -22.04 10.86
N PHE A 158 -11.89 -22.40 9.62
CA PHE A 158 -10.90 -22.69 8.57
C PHE A 158 -10.20 -21.44 8.05
N TRP A 159 -10.82 -20.28 8.03
CA TRP A 159 -10.18 -19.03 7.70
C TRP A 159 -9.14 -18.62 8.74
N ASN A 160 -9.45 -18.78 10.05
CA ASN A 160 -8.48 -18.58 11.13
C ASN A 160 -7.28 -19.54 11.02
N ASN A 161 -7.52 -20.82 10.67
CA ASN A 161 -6.45 -21.79 10.46
C ASN A 161 -5.51 -21.43 9.30
N ALA A 162 -5.96 -20.62 8.35
CA ALA A 162 -5.18 -20.03 7.26
C ALA A 162 -4.75 -18.58 7.57
N GLU A 163 -4.58 -18.24 8.87
CA GLU A 163 -4.16 -16.91 9.34
C GLU A 163 -5.04 -15.76 8.84
N ARG A 164 -6.28 -16.05 8.49
CA ARG A 164 -7.25 -15.10 7.91
C ARG A 164 -6.75 -14.42 6.62
N TRP A 165 -5.96 -15.16 5.85
CA TRP A 165 -5.47 -14.65 4.58
C TRP A 165 -6.64 -14.24 3.68
N THR A 166 -6.54 -13.03 3.16
CA THR A 166 -7.56 -12.38 2.33
C THR A 166 -6.88 -11.67 1.18
N LEU A 167 -7.46 -11.78 -0.01
CA LEU A 167 -7.06 -11.04 -1.20
C LEU A 167 -8.19 -10.14 -1.65
N LEU A 168 -7.95 -8.84 -1.59
CA LEU A 168 -8.76 -7.81 -2.22
C LEU A 168 -8.26 -7.64 -3.66
N VAL A 169 -9.20 -7.64 -4.60
CA VAL A 169 -8.96 -7.33 -6.02
C VAL A 169 -10.13 -6.47 -6.48
N CYS A 170 -9.91 -5.19 -6.70
CA CYS A 170 -10.99 -4.30 -7.14
C CYS A 170 -10.46 -3.09 -7.93
N PRO A 171 -11.28 -2.46 -8.78
CA PRO A 171 -10.97 -1.15 -9.33
C PRO A 171 -10.83 -0.11 -8.20
N PRO A 172 -9.87 0.83 -8.30
CA PRO A 172 -9.61 1.81 -7.23
C PRO A 172 -10.81 2.74 -6.94
N ASP A 173 -11.66 3.00 -7.92
CA ASP A 173 -12.89 3.80 -7.81
C ASP A 173 -14.05 3.05 -7.12
N ARG A 174 -13.93 1.74 -6.94
CA ARG A 174 -14.87 0.91 -6.19
C ARG A 174 -14.57 0.84 -4.69
N ALA A 175 -13.50 1.47 -4.23
CA ALA A 175 -13.16 1.54 -2.81
C ALA A 175 -14.12 2.50 -2.04
N MET A 176 -15.37 2.12 -1.94
CA MET A 176 -16.47 2.93 -1.37
C MET A 176 -16.63 2.81 0.15
N TRP A 177 -15.80 2.01 0.82
CA TRP A 177 -15.78 1.89 2.29
C TRP A 177 -14.81 2.88 2.91
N THR A 178 -14.89 3.08 4.22
CA THR A 178 -13.91 3.90 4.94
C THR A 178 -12.57 3.19 4.99
N LEU A 179 -11.57 3.75 4.28
CA LEU A 179 -10.23 3.18 4.23
C LEU A 179 -9.46 3.47 5.52
N SER A 180 -8.73 2.47 6.00
CA SER A 180 -7.71 2.63 7.04
C SER A 180 -6.47 3.37 6.50
N ALA A 181 -5.57 3.79 7.39
CA ALA A 181 -4.33 4.43 7.00
C ALA A 181 -3.48 3.53 6.06
N ASP A 182 -3.38 2.24 6.39
CA ASP A 182 -2.66 1.28 5.55
C ASP A 182 -3.32 1.11 4.18
N GLU A 183 -4.65 1.06 4.12
CA GLU A 183 -5.37 0.96 2.84
C GLU A 183 -5.20 2.21 1.98
N HIS A 184 -5.21 3.40 2.58
CA HIS A 184 -4.88 4.63 1.88
C HIS A 184 -3.44 4.61 1.35
N ASN A 185 -2.47 4.16 2.15
CA ASN A 185 -1.09 4.01 1.69
C ASN A 185 -0.97 3.02 0.53
N ASP A 186 -1.56 1.83 0.65
CA ASP A 186 -1.50 0.79 -0.39
C ASP A 186 -2.18 1.23 -1.69
N LEU A 187 -3.32 1.93 -1.58
CA LEU A 187 -3.99 2.53 -2.73
C LEU A 187 -3.13 3.64 -3.35
N GLY A 188 -2.43 4.43 -2.53
CA GLY A 188 -1.46 5.41 -2.97
C GLY A 188 -0.33 4.79 -3.79
N VAL A 189 0.25 3.68 -3.33
CA VAL A 189 1.29 2.92 -4.06
C VAL A 189 0.77 2.41 -5.41
N PHE A 190 -0.44 1.87 -5.44
CA PHE A 190 -1.07 1.44 -6.68
C PHE A 190 -1.24 2.60 -7.68
N LEU A 191 -1.79 3.73 -7.22
CA LEU A 191 -2.04 4.91 -8.06
C LEU A 191 -0.75 5.54 -8.57
N GLU A 192 0.30 5.55 -7.75
CA GLU A 192 1.63 6.02 -8.15
C GLU A 192 2.23 5.15 -9.25
N ARG A 193 2.16 3.83 -9.11
CA ARG A 193 2.63 2.86 -10.12
C ARG A 193 1.87 2.99 -11.45
N THR A 194 0.60 3.37 -11.40
CA THR A 194 -0.25 3.56 -12.59
C THR A 194 -0.22 4.99 -13.13
N GLY A 195 0.66 5.85 -12.60
CA GLY A 195 0.88 7.22 -13.10
C GLY A 195 -0.10 8.28 -12.58
N HIS A 196 -1.01 7.93 -11.69
CA HIS A 196 -2.00 8.84 -11.11
C HIS A 196 -1.43 9.59 -9.91
N LEU A 197 -0.34 10.34 -10.12
CA LEU A 197 0.49 10.93 -9.04
C LEU A 197 -0.29 11.85 -8.09
N ALA A 198 -1.22 12.65 -8.59
CA ALA A 198 -2.02 13.55 -7.74
C ALA A 198 -2.96 12.77 -6.81
N ALA A 199 -3.61 11.73 -7.32
CA ALA A 199 -4.47 10.84 -6.54
C ALA A 199 -3.65 10.02 -5.53
N ALA A 200 -2.45 9.58 -5.91
CA ALA A 200 -1.51 8.91 -5.00
C ALA A 200 -1.14 9.81 -3.81
N ALA A 201 -0.70 11.04 -4.07
CA ALA A 201 -0.38 12.02 -3.03
C ALA A 201 -1.59 12.31 -2.11
N GLY A 202 -2.80 12.40 -2.68
CA GLY A 202 -4.04 12.56 -1.90
C GLY A 202 -4.26 11.41 -0.93
N ASN A 203 -4.05 10.18 -1.38
CA ASN A 203 -4.17 8.98 -0.53
C ASN A 203 -3.05 8.91 0.52
N TYR A 204 -1.79 9.17 0.16
CA TYR A 204 -0.71 9.24 1.15
C TYR A 204 -0.94 10.33 2.20
N ARG A 205 -1.46 11.51 1.80
CA ARG A 205 -1.82 12.58 2.76
C ARG A 205 -2.88 12.07 3.72
N ARG A 206 -3.89 11.36 3.24
CA ARG A 206 -4.92 10.77 4.09
C ARG A 206 -4.36 9.72 5.05
N ALA A 207 -3.42 8.88 4.59
CA ALA A 207 -2.70 7.94 5.45
C ALA A 207 -1.94 8.67 6.56
N THR A 208 -1.25 9.78 6.25
CA THR A 208 -0.51 10.58 7.24
C THR A 208 -1.42 11.31 8.23
N GLU A 209 -2.63 11.70 7.83
CA GLU A 209 -3.63 12.28 8.73
C GLU A 209 -4.15 11.26 9.75
N LEU A 210 -4.40 10.02 9.29
CA LEU A 210 -4.89 8.95 10.15
C LEU A 210 -3.82 8.38 11.08
N GLN A 211 -2.55 8.33 10.64
CA GLN A 211 -1.41 7.86 11.42
C GLN A 211 -0.22 8.82 11.29
N PRO A 212 -0.24 9.97 12.01
CA PRO A 212 0.78 11.01 11.86
C PRO A 212 2.19 10.61 12.28
N ALA A 213 2.33 9.56 13.08
CA ALA A 213 3.61 9.04 13.59
C ALA A 213 4.25 7.97 12.67
N ASN A 214 3.62 7.63 11.54
CA ASN A 214 4.18 6.65 10.61
C ASN A 214 5.13 7.34 9.63
N SER A 215 6.44 7.09 9.79
CA SER A 215 7.51 7.68 8.95
C SER A 215 7.40 7.23 7.48
N CYS A 216 6.99 5.97 7.24
CA CYS A 216 6.86 5.45 5.88
C CYS A 216 5.77 6.19 5.09
N PHE A 217 4.65 6.54 5.72
CA PHE A 217 3.59 7.30 5.04
C PHE A 217 4.04 8.71 4.69
N GLN A 218 4.80 9.37 5.58
CA GLN A 218 5.38 10.68 5.30
C GLN A 218 6.39 10.62 4.14
N MET A 219 7.23 9.59 4.12
CA MET A 219 8.21 9.37 3.05
C MET A 219 7.51 9.11 1.71
N ASN A 220 6.48 8.26 1.66
CA ASN A 220 5.72 7.99 0.46
C ASN A 220 5.02 9.25 -0.08
N LEU A 221 4.45 10.08 0.82
CA LEU A 221 3.90 11.38 0.45
C LEU A 221 4.99 12.27 -0.17
N GLY A 222 6.16 12.38 0.48
CA GLY A 222 7.29 13.15 -0.01
C GLY A 222 7.73 12.70 -1.41
N ASN A 223 7.84 11.40 -1.64
CA ASN A 223 8.20 10.83 -2.95
C ASN A 223 7.18 11.17 -4.04
N ALA A 224 5.89 11.02 -3.76
CA ALA A 224 4.83 11.37 -4.71
C ALA A 224 4.82 12.87 -5.04
N LEU A 225 5.14 13.72 -4.07
CA LEU A 225 5.27 15.17 -4.26
C LEU A 225 6.53 15.55 -5.07
N ILE A 226 7.66 14.87 -4.87
CA ILE A 226 8.87 15.03 -5.70
C ILE A 226 8.55 14.74 -7.17
N LYS A 227 7.86 13.62 -7.44
CA LYS A 227 7.44 13.25 -8.81
C LYS A 227 6.51 14.27 -9.45
N GLN A 228 5.72 15.00 -8.65
CA GLN A 228 4.88 16.11 -9.09
C GLN A 228 5.63 17.46 -9.16
N LYS A 229 6.91 17.50 -8.79
CA LYS A 229 7.73 18.72 -8.66
C LYS A 229 7.21 19.73 -7.62
N LEU A 230 6.44 19.26 -6.64
CA LEU A 230 5.95 20.06 -5.52
C LEU A 230 6.98 20.05 -4.38
N PHE A 231 8.17 20.58 -4.66
CA PHE A 231 9.37 20.39 -3.82
C PHE A 231 9.22 21.01 -2.42
N THR A 232 8.51 22.12 -2.26
CA THR A 232 8.32 22.73 -0.93
C THR A 232 7.49 21.82 -0.01
N GLU A 233 6.40 21.25 -0.53
CA GLU A 233 5.60 20.30 0.24
C GLU A 233 6.35 18.98 0.46
N ALA A 234 7.12 18.53 -0.53
CA ALA A 234 7.95 17.33 -0.43
C ALA A 234 9.01 17.46 0.67
N ALA A 235 9.67 18.63 0.79
CA ALA A 235 10.63 18.90 1.86
C ALA A 235 9.98 18.77 3.25
N ALA A 236 8.79 19.34 3.43
CA ALA A 236 8.07 19.24 4.69
C ALA A 236 7.72 17.79 5.07
N ALA A 237 7.25 17.00 4.10
CA ALA A 237 6.90 15.59 4.31
C ALA A 237 8.16 14.75 4.60
N ASN A 238 9.22 14.87 3.81
CA ASN A 238 10.46 14.13 4.01
C ASN A 238 11.19 14.53 5.30
N ALA A 239 11.20 15.81 5.67
CA ALA A 239 11.75 16.26 6.97
C ALA A 239 10.98 15.64 8.15
N ARG A 240 9.67 15.50 8.01
CA ARG A 240 8.86 14.82 9.04
C ARG A 240 9.17 13.32 9.08
N ALA A 241 9.39 12.66 7.93
CA ALA A 241 9.80 11.26 7.87
C ALA A 241 11.14 11.04 8.58
N VAL A 242 12.15 11.87 8.31
CA VAL A 242 13.46 11.82 8.97
C VAL A 242 13.35 12.07 10.47
N LYS A 243 12.50 13.01 10.90
CA LYS A 243 12.27 13.28 12.33
C LYS A 243 11.63 12.09 13.05
N LEU A 244 10.71 11.39 12.39
CA LEU A 244 10.01 10.23 12.96
C LEU A 244 10.89 8.97 12.98
N ASP A 245 11.76 8.81 12.00
CA ASP A 245 12.72 7.72 11.90
C ASP A 245 14.09 8.22 11.45
N PRO A 246 14.95 8.63 12.40
CA PRO A 246 16.30 9.08 12.12
C PRO A 246 17.24 7.98 11.59
N GLY A 247 16.81 6.72 11.54
CA GLY A 247 17.54 5.61 10.93
C GLY A 247 17.18 5.36 9.47
N ASN A 248 16.23 6.11 8.90
CA ASN A 248 15.76 5.91 7.54
C ASN A 248 16.64 6.65 6.51
N ALA A 249 17.63 5.94 5.98
CA ALA A 249 18.56 6.47 4.98
C ALA A 249 17.86 6.95 3.69
N ASP A 250 16.78 6.25 3.26
CA ASP A 250 16.05 6.63 2.07
C ASP A 250 15.29 7.96 2.27
N ALA A 251 14.68 8.16 3.44
CA ALA A 251 14.03 9.44 3.77
C ALA A 251 15.02 10.59 3.83
N MET A 252 16.23 10.37 4.38
CA MET A 252 17.31 11.36 4.38
C MET A 252 17.73 11.73 2.95
N ASN A 253 17.96 10.74 2.09
CA ASN A 253 18.31 10.98 0.71
C ASN A 253 17.21 11.73 -0.06
N ASN A 254 15.94 11.40 0.17
CA ASN A 254 14.83 12.08 -0.46
C ASN A 254 14.71 13.54 -0.01
N LEU A 255 14.98 13.82 1.27
CA LEU A 255 15.05 15.19 1.77
C LEU A 255 16.22 15.96 1.15
N ALA A 256 17.40 15.35 1.08
CA ALA A 256 18.59 15.95 0.46
C ALA A 256 18.36 16.26 -1.03
N TRP A 257 17.76 15.31 -1.77
CA TRP A 257 17.36 15.52 -3.16
C TRP A 257 16.36 16.67 -3.30
N THR A 258 15.40 16.75 -2.39
CA THR A 258 14.40 17.83 -2.40
C THR A 258 15.04 19.20 -2.15
N TYR A 259 16.00 19.28 -1.23
CA TYR A 259 16.79 20.50 -1.00
C TYR A 259 17.66 20.88 -2.21
N PHE A 260 18.24 19.88 -2.89
CA PHE A 260 18.96 20.10 -4.15
C PHE A 260 18.05 20.71 -5.21
N GLU A 261 16.83 20.19 -5.40
CA GLU A 261 15.88 20.71 -6.39
C GLU A 261 15.46 22.15 -6.05
N LEU A 262 15.20 22.44 -4.78
CA LEU A 262 14.89 23.78 -4.28
C LEU A 262 16.06 24.75 -4.37
N GLY A 263 17.30 24.26 -4.38
CA GLY A 263 18.50 25.08 -4.26
C GLY A 263 18.65 25.72 -2.88
N ALA A 264 18.08 25.11 -1.85
CA ALA A 264 18.06 25.59 -0.46
C ALA A 264 18.59 24.51 0.50
N ASN A 265 19.09 24.91 1.68
CA ASN A 265 19.57 24.00 2.73
C ASN A 265 20.63 22.99 2.23
N LEU A 266 21.50 23.42 1.30
CA LEU A 266 22.44 22.53 0.63
C LEU A 266 23.47 21.93 1.61
N ASP A 267 23.87 22.64 2.66
CA ASP A 267 24.78 22.11 3.68
C ASP A 267 24.13 20.99 4.51
N GLU A 268 22.85 21.14 4.85
CA GLU A 268 22.08 20.08 5.48
C GLU A 268 21.89 18.88 4.55
N ALA A 269 21.69 19.13 3.24
CA ALA A 269 21.58 18.07 2.25
C ALA A 269 22.88 17.22 2.17
N VAL A 270 24.06 17.85 2.26
CA VAL A 270 25.34 17.11 2.34
C VAL A 270 25.37 16.21 3.57
N GLN A 271 25.03 16.75 4.76
CA GLN A 271 25.03 15.98 6.01
C GLN A 271 24.05 14.79 5.96
N LEU A 272 22.88 14.99 5.39
CA LEU A 272 21.88 13.93 5.20
C LEU A 272 22.38 12.82 4.30
N CYS A 273 22.99 13.14 3.17
CA CYS A 273 23.58 12.15 2.25
C CYS A 273 24.72 11.37 2.91
N GLU A 274 25.66 12.05 3.58
CA GLU A 274 26.76 11.40 4.29
C GLU A 274 26.27 10.47 5.40
N HIS A 275 25.21 10.86 6.11
CA HIS A 275 24.59 10.01 7.12
C HIS A 275 23.90 8.79 6.49
N ALA A 276 23.17 8.98 5.39
CA ALA A 276 22.51 7.90 4.65
C ALA A 276 23.51 6.84 4.16
N VAL A 277 24.67 7.28 3.62
CA VAL A 277 25.76 6.39 3.20
C VAL A 277 26.29 5.54 4.38
N LYS A 278 26.45 6.14 5.56
CA LYS A 278 26.90 5.42 6.75
C LYS A 278 25.86 4.41 7.25
N LEU A 279 24.60 4.78 7.22
CA LEU A 279 23.50 3.93 7.69
C LEU A 279 23.27 2.72 6.76
N ARG A 280 23.39 2.91 5.44
CA ARG A 280 23.10 1.85 4.47
C ARG A 280 24.15 1.81 3.35
N PRO A 281 25.34 1.25 3.62
CA PRO A 281 26.42 1.17 2.63
C PRO A 281 26.03 0.37 1.36
N SER A 282 25.13 -0.61 1.47
CA SER A 282 24.67 -1.41 0.33
C SER A 282 23.86 -0.63 -0.73
N SER A 283 23.31 0.53 -0.36
CA SER A 283 22.58 1.42 -1.26
C SER A 283 23.30 2.74 -1.49
N SER A 284 24.59 2.79 -1.17
CA SER A 284 25.39 4.02 -1.17
C SER A 284 25.50 4.70 -2.55
N ALA A 285 25.38 3.94 -3.64
CA ALA A 285 25.41 4.49 -4.99
C ALA A 285 24.36 5.61 -5.20
N TYR A 286 23.13 5.40 -4.74
CA TYR A 286 22.06 6.41 -4.83
C TYR A 286 22.34 7.64 -3.98
N TYR A 287 22.84 7.44 -2.77
CA TYR A 287 23.09 8.53 -1.82
C TYR A 287 24.31 9.36 -2.24
N LEU A 288 25.36 8.72 -2.76
CA LEU A 288 26.55 9.37 -3.30
C LEU A 288 26.27 10.13 -4.60
N ASP A 289 25.35 9.64 -5.44
CA ASP A 289 24.89 10.35 -6.63
C ASP A 289 24.14 11.65 -6.26
N THR A 290 23.28 11.58 -5.25
CA THR A 290 22.62 12.77 -4.70
C THR A 290 23.65 13.72 -4.08
N LEU A 291 24.61 13.22 -3.31
CA LEU A 291 25.68 14.01 -2.70
C LEU A 291 26.51 14.76 -3.75
N GLY A 292 26.93 14.06 -4.82
CA GLY A 292 27.63 14.67 -5.94
C GLY A 292 26.83 15.78 -6.62
N SER A 293 25.53 15.58 -6.78
CA SER A 293 24.62 16.58 -7.34
C SER A 293 24.50 17.81 -6.43
N VAL A 294 24.42 17.61 -5.11
CA VAL A 294 24.40 18.70 -4.11
C VAL A 294 25.71 19.48 -4.14
N TYR A 295 26.87 18.81 -4.19
CA TYR A 295 28.18 19.49 -4.30
C TYR A 295 28.29 20.31 -5.58
N LEU A 296 27.80 19.81 -6.72
CA LEU A 296 27.75 20.60 -7.96
C LEU A 296 26.89 21.85 -7.79
N LYS A 297 25.76 21.76 -7.14
CA LYS A 297 24.89 22.91 -6.86
C LYS A 297 25.57 23.94 -5.98
N GLN A 298 26.44 23.52 -5.05
CA GLN A 298 27.30 24.37 -4.22
C GLN A 298 28.58 24.88 -4.97
N ARG A 299 28.79 24.50 -6.23
CA ARG A 299 30.00 24.78 -7.00
C ARG A 299 31.29 24.10 -6.46
N ARG A 300 31.13 23.06 -5.67
CA ARG A 300 32.23 22.25 -5.11
C ARG A 300 32.52 21.10 -6.07
N VAL A 301 33.12 21.47 -7.22
CA VAL A 301 33.24 20.57 -8.38
C VAL A 301 34.16 19.37 -8.08
N LYS A 302 35.22 19.54 -7.31
CA LYS A 302 36.16 18.45 -6.97
C LYS A 302 35.47 17.40 -6.11
N GLU A 303 34.79 17.82 -5.06
CA GLU A 303 34.06 16.93 -4.16
C GLU A 303 32.91 16.24 -4.90
N ALA A 304 32.28 16.92 -5.85
CA ALA A 304 31.23 16.30 -6.68
C ALA A 304 31.80 15.16 -7.55
N ILE A 305 32.98 15.35 -8.14
CA ILE A 305 33.67 14.32 -8.94
C ILE A 305 33.97 13.09 -8.05
N GLU A 306 34.57 13.31 -6.87
CA GLU A 306 34.88 12.24 -5.91
C GLU A 306 33.66 11.47 -5.48
N ALA A 307 32.55 12.18 -5.24
CA ALA A 307 31.25 11.55 -4.88
C ALA A 307 30.69 10.72 -6.03
N PHE A 308 30.68 11.20 -7.26
CA PHE A 308 30.23 10.44 -8.44
C PHE A 308 31.12 9.24 -8.76
N GLU A 309 32.44 9.36 -8.61
CA GLU A 309 33.36 8.23 -8.78
C GLU A 309 33.10 7.14 -7.73
N SER A 310 32.87 7.54 -6.47
CA SER A 310 32.48 6.64 -5.38
C SER A 310 31.12 6.01 -5.64
N ALA A 311 30.15 6.78 -6.16
CA ALA A 311 28.85 6.27 -6.56
C ALA A 311 28.96 5.19 -7.64
N LEU A 312 29.78 5.43 -8.69
CA LEU A 312 30.03 4.45 -9.76
C LEU A 312 30.66 3.16 -9.23
N ALA A 313 31.63 3.28 -8.32
CA ALA A 313 32.27 2.12 -7.70
C ALA A 313 31.28 1.29 -6.86
N ALA A 314 30.27 1.92 -6.29
CA ALA A 314 29.24 1.27 -5.48
C ALA A 314 28.09 0.68 -6.31
N THR A 315 27.96 0.99 -7.62
CA THR A 315 26.88 0.42 -8.45
C THR A 315 27.10 -1.06 -8.75
N THR A 316 26.01 -1.82 -8.75
CA THR A 316 25.97 -3.23 -9.16
C THR A 316 25.65 -3.36 -10.66
N GLU A 317 25.82 -4.57 -11.22
CA GLU A 317 25.48 -4.85 -12.63
C GLU A 317 23.99 -4.64 -12.94
N ARG A 318 23.12 -4.82 -11.93
CA ARG A 318 21.66 -4.64 -12.06
C ARG A 318 21.22 -3.18 -12.13
N GLU A 319 22.11 -2.25 -11.77
CA GLU A 319 21.82 -0.81 -11.72
C GLU A 319 22.34 -0.07 -12.95
N SER A 320 22.25 -0.68 -14.13
CA SER A 320 22.81 -0.14 -15.39
C SER A 320 22.29 1.26 -15.73
N SER A 321 21.02 1.55 -15.48
CA SER A 321 20.42 2.88 -15.72
C SER A 321 20.96 3.94 -14.75
N LEU A 322 21.14 3.61 -13.48
CA LEU A 322 21.77 4.49 -12.49
C LEU A 322 23.22 4.75 -12.86
N ARG A 323 23.97 3.71 -13.18
CA ARG A 323 25.37 3.81 -13.63
C ARG A 323 25.51 4.78 -14.81
N ALA A 324 24.68 4.67 -15.84
CA ALA A 324 24.69 5.56 -17.00
C ALA A 324 24.40 7.02 -16.61
N ALA A 325 23.42 7.24 -15.74
CA ALA A 325 23.10 8.58 -15.25
C ALA A 325 24.25 9.22 -14.46
N ILE A 326 24.90 8.44 -13.58
CA ILE A 326 26.07 8.91 -12.81
C ILE A 326 27.24 9.22 -13.76
N GLN A 327 27.52 8.38 -14.76
CA GLN A 327 28.60 8.64 -15.76
C GLN A 327 28.35 9.94 -16.48
N GLN A 328 27.13 10.25 -16.88
CA GLN A 328 26.79 11.51 -17.53
C GLN A 328 27.05 12.71 -16.61
N ARG A 329 26.66 12.64 -15.33
CA ARG A 329 26.89 13.71 -14.34
C ARG A 329 28.37 13.89 -14.06
N LEU A 330 29.11 12.79 -13.92
CA LEU A 330 30.57 12.82 -13.73
C LEU A 330 31.30 13.50 -14.92
N ALA A 331 30.91 13.14 -16.15
CA ALA A 331 31.48 13.78 -17.34
C ALA A 331 31.19 15.30 -17.38
N ALA A 332 29.94 15.69 -17.02
CA ALA A 332 29.59 17.11 -16.93
C ALA A 332 30.38 17.83 -15.82
N ALA A 333 30.59 17.19 -14.67
CA ALA A 333 31.39 17.76 -13.58
C ALA A 333 32.84 17.96 -13.96
N ARG A 334 33.49 16.97 -14.63
CA ARG A 334 34.87 17.09 -15.12
C ARG A 334 35.04 18.23 -16.12
N ALA A 335 34.10 18.40 -17.05
CA ALA A 335 34.11 19.49 -18.01
C ALA A 335 33.98 20.89 -17.36
N LEU A 336 33.57 21.00 -16.11
CA LEU A 336 33.55 22.26 -15.35
C LEU A 336 34.92 22.60 -14.74
N LEU A 337 35.78 21.62 -14.53
CA LEU A 337 37.17 21.85 -14.05
C LEU A 337 38.11 22.30 -15.14
N GLU A 338 37.82 22.02 -16.41
CA GLU A 338 38.64 22.35 -17.57
C GLU A 338 38.39 23.78 -18.09
N LYS A 339 37.36 24.44 -17.54
CA LYS A 339 36.98 25.84 -17.87
C LYS A 339 37.50 26.83 -16.82
#